data_de5117c1e4cf9782c664bdbe9bc9432c
#
_entry.id   de5117c1e4cf9782c664bdbe9bc9432c
#
_cell.length_a   1.000
_cell.length_b   1.000
_cell.length_c   1.000
_cell.angle_alpha   90.00
_cell.angle_beta   90.00
_cell.angle_gamma   90.00
#
_symmetry.space_group_name_H-M   'P 1'
#
loop_
_entity.id
_entity.type
_entity.pdbx_description
1 polymer ?
#
loop_
_entity_poly.entity_id
_entity_poly.type
_entity_poly.pdbx_seq_one_letter_code
_entity_poly.pdbx_strand_id
1 'polypeptide(L)'
;ESYKKIMEGAIGEITGGIVYWNQSMLWYRERQQGWSDCEWMIKDWVNWKWLSGDHIVEQHVHNIDVFTWFSGLKPVKAVGFGSRQRRLTGDQYDNFSVDFTMENGIHLHSMCRQIDGCANNVSEFIQGTKGSWDSSTMEIKDLAGNVVWKYDSEAEKNTYKQTNPYVLEHVNWINCIRGNKPIEQASETAVANMAAIMGRESAYSGAETTWDAMTASALDYTPK
;
A
#
# COMPACT_ATOMS: atom_id res chain seq x y z
N GLU A 1 -4.37 17.20 -1.84
CA GLU A 1 -5.65 17.90 -1.72
C GLU A 1 -6.71 17.03 -1.03
N SER A 2 -6.92 15.77 -1.44
CA SER A 2 -7.90 14.86 -0.80
C SER A 2 -7.68 14.75 0.72
N TYR A 3 -6.44 14.52 1.14
CA TYR A 3 -6.06 14.47 2.57
C TYR A 3 -6.51 15.73 3.33
N LYS A 4 -6.26 16.90 2.77
CA LYS A 4 -6.71 18.17 3.36
C LYS A 4 -8.21 18.20 3.58
N LYS A 5 -8.99 17.80 2.57
CA LYS A 5 -10.45 17.78 2.65
C LYS A 5 -10.98 16.82 3.70
N ILE A 6 -10.33 15.66 3.83
CA ILE A 6 -10.67 14.68 4.87
C ILE A 6 -10.35 15.24 6.26
N MET A 7 -9.18 15.87 6.43
CA MET A 7 -8.81 16.52 7.70
C MET A 7 -9.68 17.73 8.06
N GLU A 8 -10.27 18.41 7.07
CA GLU A 8 -11.30 19.43 7.27
C GLU A 8 -12.66 18.85 7.69
N GLY A 9 -12.77 17.51 7.77
CA GLY A 9 -13.97 16.80 8.24
C GLY A 9 -15.00 16.50 7.16
N ALA A 10 -14.62 16.53 5.88
CA ALA A 10 -15.55 16.33 4.76
C ALA A 10 -16.26 14.97 4.78
N ILE A 11 -15.62 13.92 5.32
CA ILE A 11 -16.24 12.59 5.51
C ILE A 11 -16.57 12.28 6.98
N GLY A 12 -16.31 13.21 7.91
CA GLY A 12 -16.45 12.99 9.35
C GLY A 12 -15.33 12.12 9.91
N GLU A 13 -15.61 11.35 10.97
CA GLU A 13 -14.67 10.39 11.53
C GLU A 13 -14.53 9.17 10.62
N ILE A 14 -13.29 8.70 10.41
CA ILE A 14 -13.03 7.51 9.59
C ILE A 14 -13.53 6.26 10.34
N THR A 15 -14.33 5.45 9.66
CA THR A 15 -14.97 4.24 10.19
C THR A 15 -14.43 2.95 9.59
N GLY A 16 -13.59 3.04 8.58
CA GLY A 16 -12.96 1.92 7.90
C GLY A 16 -12.51 2.26 6.49
N GLY A 17 -11.97 1.27 5.79
CA GLY A 17 -11.55 1.45 4.41
C GLY A 17 -11.30 0.13 3.69
N ILE A 18 -11.14 0.25 2.38
CA ILE A 18 -10.78 -0.86 1.50
C ILE A 18 -9.67 -0.36 0.58
N VAL A 19 -8.60 -1.15 0.43
CA VAL A 19 -7.49 -0.81 -0.44
C VAL A 19 -7.17 -1.94 -1.40
N TYR A 20 -6.80 -1.59 -2.63
CA TYR A 20 -6.56 -2.53 -3.70
C TYR A 20 -5.25 -2.24 -4.42
N TRP A 21 -4.46 -3.31 -4.69
CA TRP A 21 -3.43 -3.31 -5.71
C TRP A 21 -3.56 -4.56 -6.58
N ASN A 22 -4.63 -4.61 -7.36
CA ASN A 22 -4.90 -5.71 -8.27
C ASN A 22 -4.39 -5.35 -9.67
N GLN A 23 -3.32 -6.00 -10.11
CA GLN A 23 -2.72 -5.76 -11.42
C GLN A 23 -2.28 -7.07 -12.08
N SER A 24 -1.84 -6.97 -13.32
CA SER A 24 -1.13 -8.04 -14.02
C SER A 24 0.24 -8.29 -13.37
N MET A 25 0.80 -9.47 -13.65
CA MET A 25 2.15 -9.80 -13.19
C MET A 25 3.16 -8.75 -13.70
N LEU A 26 4.12 -8.40 -12.85
CA LEU A 26 5.24 -7.56 -13.27
C LEU A 26 6.20 -8.36 -14.16
N TRP A 27 7.37 -7.83 -14.38
CA TRP A 27 8.41 -8.52 -15.11
C TRP A 27 8.96 -9.72 -14.33
N TYR A 28 9.55 -10.69 -15.05
CA TYR A 28 10.34 -11.78 -14.48
C TYR A 28 11.55 -12.06 -15.38
N ARG A 29 12.52 -12.78 -14.86
CA ARG A 29 13.68 -13.22 -15.61
C ARG A 29 13.88 -14.72 -15.45
N GLU A 30 13.84 -15.43 -16.56
CA GLU A 30 14.22 -16.84 -16.61
C GLU A 30 15.72 -16.97 -16.36
N ARG A 31 16.08 -18.05 -15.64
CA ARG A 31 17.48 -18.36 -15.39
C ARG A 31 18.22 -18.60 -16.69
N GLN A 32 19.34 -17.91 -16.89
CA GLN A 32 20.21 -18.13 -18.06
C GLN A 32 21.29 -19.16 -17.74
N GLN A 33 21.82 -19.81 -18.78
CA GLN A 33 22.94 -20.73 -18.63
C GLN A 33 24.15 -20.01 -18.04
N GLY A 34 24.77 -20.62 -17.04
CA GLY A 34 25.94 -20.08 -16.34
C GLY A 34 25.64 -19.18 -15.16
N TRP A 35 24.39 -18.77 -14.93
CA TRP A 35 24.05 -18.03 -13.72
C TRP A 35 24.00 -18.93 -12.50
N SER A 36 24.61 -18.50 -11.41
CA SER A 36 24.39 -19.10 -10.09
C SER A 36 22.96 -18.81 -9.59
N ASP A 37 22.50 -19.54 -8.57
CA ASP A 37 21.19 -19.29 -7.96
C ASP A 37 21.10 -17.87 -7.41
N CYS A 38 22.13 -17.41 -6.72
CA CYS A 38 22.20 -16.06 -6.16
C CYS A 38 22.15 -14.99 -7.26
N GLU A 39 22.89 -15.16 -8.34
CA GLU A 39 22.87 -14.23 -9.47
C GLU A 39 21.50 -14.16 -10.11
N TRP A 40 20.85 -15.30 -10.31
CA TRP A 40 19.48 -15.32 -10.84
C TRP A 40 18.48 -14.63 -9.90
N MET A 41 18.50 -14.95 -8.60
CA MET A 41 17.63 -14.32 -7.62
C MET A 41 17.79 -12.79 -7.63
N ILE A 42 19.03 -12.28 -7.65
CA ILE A 42 19.28 -10.83 -7.70
C ILE A 42 18.76 -10.21 -9.00
N LYS A 43 18.94 -10.86 -10.14
CA LYS A 43 18.45 -10.35 -11.44
C LYS A 43 16.92 -10.43 -11.58
N ASP A 44 16.27 -11.33 -10.86
CA ASP A 44 14.83 -11.56 -10.78
C ASP A 44 14.24 -11.10 -9.43
N TRP A 45 14.89 -10.15 -8.78
CA TRP A 45 14.70 -9.79 -7.36
C TRP A 45 13.25 -9.53 -6.95
N VAL A 46 12.45 -8.96 -7.84
CA VAL A 46 11.05 -8.60 -7.55
C VAL A 46 10.18 -9.84 -7.25
N ASN A 47 10.59 -11.02 -7.68
CA ASN A 47 9.87 -12.27 -7.51
C ASN A 47 10.31 -13.09 -6.29
N TRP A 48 11.33 -12.63 -5.56
CA TRP A 48 11.88 -13.34 -4.41
C TRP A 48 11.56 -12.62 -3.11
N LYS A 49 10.88 -13.32 -2.21
CA LYS A 49 10.39 -12.76 -0.94
C LYS A 49 11.49 -12.13 -0.08
N TRP A 50 12.66 -12.75 -0.01
CA TRP A 50 13.78 -12.22 0.77
C TRP A 50 14.38 -10.93 0.23
N LEU A 51 14.19 -10.64 -1.05
CA LEU A 51 14.69 -9.42 -1.72
C LEU A 51 13.65 -8.31 -1.76
N SER A 52 12.42 -8.62 -2.16
CA SER A 52 11.37 -7.63 -2.36
C SER A 52 10.39 -7.52 -1.18
N GLY A 53 10.37 -8.49 -0.29
CA GLY A 53 9.37 -8.56 0.77
C GLY A 53 8.03 -9.15 0.35
N ASP A 54 7.90 -9.65 -0.88
CA ASP A 54 6.67 -10.01 -1.55
C ASP A 54 5.89 -8.80 -2.10
N HIS A 55 5.00 -9.00 -3.09
CA HIS A 55 4.30 -7.90 -3.75
C HIS A 55 3.34 -7.12 -2.83
N ILE A 56 2.92 -7.70 -1.72
CA ILE A 56 2.16 -6.97 -0.70
C ILE A 56 3.02 -5.89 -0.03
N VAL A 57 4.33 -6.12 0.11
CA VAL A 57 5.28 -5.16 0.70
C VAL A 57 5.87 -4.25 -0.36
N GLU A 58 6.20 -4.78 -1.55
CA GLU A 58 6.89 -4.02 -2.60
C GLU A 58 5.95 -3.09 -3.38
N GLN A 59 4.67 -3.48 -3.58
CA GLN A 59 3.69 -2.69 -4.32
C GLN A 59 2.52 -2.22 -3.46
N HIS A 60 1.85 -3.13 -2.79
CA HIS A 60 0.60 -2.81 -2.11
C HIS A 60 0.79 -1.96 -0.85
N VAL A 61 2.00 -1.89 -0.33
CA VAL A 61 2.37 -0.97 0.76
C VAL A 61 1.92 0.47 0.48
N HIS A 62 1.92 0.92 -0.78
CA HIS A 62 1.48 2.27 -1.15
C HIS A 62 0.02 2.54 -0.77
N ASN A 63 -0.88 1.58 -1.01
CA ASN A 63 -2.30 1.76 -0.66
C ASN A 63 -2.54 1.62 0.85
N ILE A 64 -1.79 0.72 1.52
CA ILE A 64 -1.82 0.59 2.99
C ILE A 64 -1.32 1.90 3.62
N ASP A 65 -0.26 2.49 3.08
CA ASP A 65 0.29 3.77 3.52
C ASP A 65 -0.73 4.91 3.40
N VAL A 66 -1.44 5.01 2.29
CA VAL A 66 -2.52 6.01 2.13
C VAL A 66 -3.54 5.90 3.25
N PHE A 67 -3.99 4.69 3.60
CA PHE A 67 -4.96 4.52 4.68
C PHE A 67 -4.38 4.88 6.06
N THR A 68 -3.17 4.41 6.38
CA THR A 68 -2.51 4.71 7.65
C THR A 68 -2.20 6.21 7.79
N TRP A 69 -1.76 6.84 6.70
CA TRP A 69 -1.55 8.29 6.65
C TRP A 69 -2.86 9.08 6.85
N PHE A 70 -3.93 8.73 6.13
CA PHE A 70 -5.20 9.46 6.19
C PHE A 70 -5.92 9.28 7.54
N SER A 71 -5.83 8.10 8.12
CA SER A 71 -6.44 7.80 9.41
C SER A 71 -5.58 8.20 10.61
N GLY A 72 -4.26 8.29 10.44
CA GLY A 72 -3.31 8.45 11.53
C GLY A 72 -3.19 7.22 12.43
N LEU A 73 -3.74 6.06 12.02
CA LEU A 73 -3.83 4.84 12.82
C LEU A 73 -2.83 3.79 12.35
N LYS A 74 -2.38 2.95 13.28
CA LYS A 74 -1.61 1.73 12.98
C LYS A 74 -2.46 0.48 13.22
N PRO A 75 -2.21 -0.63 12.50
CA PRO A 75 -2.87 -1.88 12.81
C PRO A 75 -2.33 -2.49 14.09
N VAL A 76 -3.21 -3.10 14.89
CA VAL A 76 -2.82 -3.88 16.07
C VAL A 76 -2.79 -5.36 15.79
N LYS A 77 -3.53 -5.82 14.76
CA LYS A 77 -3.53 -7.20 14.30
C LYS A 77 -3.94 -7.32 12.83
N ALA A 78 -3.57 -8.44 12.23
CA ALA A 78 -3.92 -8.83 10.87
C ALA A 78 -4.34 -10.29 10.78
N VAL A 79 -5.38 -10.56 9.98
CA VAL A 79 -5.76 -11.90 9.54
C VAL A 79 -5.72 -11.93 8.02
N GLY A 80 -4.85 -12.76 7.46
CA GLY A 80 -4.55 -12.77 6.04
C GLY A 80 -4.73 -14.14 5.41
N PHE A 81 -5.10 -14.12 4.12
CA PHE A 81 -5.15 -15.27 3.24
C PHE A 81 -4.36 -14.94 1.98
N GLY A 82 -3.75 -15.95 1.37
CA GLY A 82 -3.01 -15.77 0.13
C GLY A 82 -2.66 -17.10 -0.49
N SER A 83 -2.21 -17.07 -1.73
CA SER A 83 -1.77 -18.27 -2.42
C SER A 83 -0.83 -17.97 -3.58
N ARG A 84 -0.15 -19.02 -4.05
CA ARG A 84 0.67 -19.00 -5.26
C ARG A 84 0.01 -19.89 -6.32
N GLN A 85 -0.48 -19.30 -7.40
CA GLN A 85 -1.23 -20.01 -8.44
C GLN A 85 -0.57 -19.95 -9.82
N ARG A 86 -0.04 -18.80 -10.22
CA ARG A 86 0.45 -18.53 -11.60
C ARG A 86 1.84 -17.92 -11.69
N ARG A 87 2.54 -17.70 -10.57
CA ARG A 87 3.92 -17.20 -10.60
C ARG A 87 4.83 -18.13 -11.38
N LEU A 88 5.61 -17.57 -12.32
CA LEU A 88 6.54 -18.32 -13.17
C LEU A 88 7.89 -18.52 -12.48
N THR A 89 8.34 -17.54 -11.71
CA THR A 89 9.63 -17.56 -10.99
C THR A 89 9.43 -17.15 -9.52
N GLY A 90 10.48 -17.26 -8.73
CA GLY A 90 10.49 -16.81 -7.34
C GLY A 90 9.70 -17.70 -6.38
N ASP A 91 9.51 -17.20 -5.16
CA ASP A 91 8.87 -17.94 -4.05
C ASP A 91 7.67 -17.20 -3.44
N GLN A 92 7.21 -16.11 -4.07
CA GLN A 92 6.12 -15.27 -3.59
C GLN A 92 4.74 -15.86 -3.87
N TYR A 93 3.75 -15.44 -3.09
CA TYR A 93 2.35 -15.55 -3.46
C TYR A 93 2.03 -14.60 -4.63
N ASP A 94 0.92 -14.83 -5.31
CA ASP A 94 0.43 -13.95 -6.38
C ASP A 94 -0.90 -13.26 -6.04
N ASN A 95 -1.46 -13.56 -4.87
CA ASN A 95 -2.63 -12.89 -4.34
C ASN A 95 -2.65 -12.90 -2.80
N PHE A 96 -3.20 -11.82 -2.23
CA PHE A 96 -3.45 -11.67 -0.80
C PHE A 96 -4.82 -11.03 -0.57
N SER A 97 -5.48 -11.45 0.52
CA SER A 97 -6.63 -10.79 1.11
C SER A 97 -6.39 -10.70 2.61
N VAL A 98 -6.33 -9.50 3.14
CA VAL A 98 -5.98 -9.25 4.55
C VAL A 98 -7.00 -8.32 5.18
N ASP A 99 -7.45 -8.66 6.38
CA ASP A 99 -8.20 -7.79 7.27
C ASP A 99 -7.28 -7.30 8.38
N PHE A 100 -7.09 -5.99 8.46
CA PHE A 100 -6.36 -5.33 9.53
C PHE A 100 -7.35 -4.74 10.53
N THR A 101 -7.18 -5.03 11.82
CA THR A 101 -7.85 -4.30 12.90
C THR A 101 -6.93 -3.19 13.35
N MET A 102 -7.40 -1.94 13.26
CA MET A 102 -6.66 -0.76 13.69
C MET A 102 -6.76 -0.56 15.21
N GLU A 103 -5.89 0.29 15.79
CA GLU A 103 -5.81 0.49 17.24
C GLU A 103 -7.10 1.05 17.88
N ASN A 104 -7.96 1.70 17.11
CA ASN A 104 -9.28 2.16 17.58
C ASN A 104 -10.43 1.18 17.27
N GLY A 105 -10.12 -0.01 16.74
CA GLY A 105 -11.08 -1.08 16.45
C GLY A 105 -11.74 -1.01 15.08
N ILE A 106 -11.45 0.00 14.24
CA ILE A 106 -11.95 -0.01 12.85
C ILE A 106 -11.14 -0.98 11.98
N HIS A 107 -11.69 -1.34 10.83
CA HIS A 107 -11.09 -2.33 9.93
C HIS A 107 -10.62 -1.70 8.62
N LEU A 108 -9.46 -2.18 8.14
CA LEU A 108 -8.97 -1.96 6.79
C LEU A 108 -8.97 -3.31 6.04
N HIS A 109 -9.80 -3.42 5.01
CA HIS A 109 -9.78 -4.55 4.09
C HIS A 109 -8.78 -4.29 2.97
N SER A 110 -7.85 -5.20 2.77
CA SER A 110 -6.71 -5.05 1.88
C SER A 110 -6.65 -6.23 0.92
N MET A 111 -6.62 -5.94 -0.38
CA MET A 111 -6.49 -6.97 -1.41
C MET A 111 -5.44 -6.59 -2.42
N CYS A 112 -4.52 -7.52 -2.70
CA CYS A 112 -3.58 -7.34 -3.80
C CYS A 112 -3.39 -8.62 -4.60
N ARG A 113 -3.10 -8.46 -5.91
CA ARG A 113 -2.96 -9.56 -6.84
C ARG A 113 -2.06 -9.17 -8.02
N GLN A 114 -1.21 -10.11 -8.43
CA GLN A 114 -0.38 -10.00 -9.63
C GLN A 114 -0.64 -11.23 -10.54
N ILE A 115 -1.80 -11.24 -11.21
CA ILE A 115 -2.24 -12.33 -12.10
C ILE A 115 -2.77 -11.73 -13.39
N ASP A 116 -2.23 -12.20 -14.54
CA ASP A 116 -2.65 -11.77 -15.86
C ASP A 116 -4.07 -12.21 -16.23
N GLY A 117 -4.73 -11.41 -17.06
CA GLY A 117 -6.06 -11.72 -17.59
C GLY A 117 -7.20 -11.55 -16.58
N CYS A 118 -6.98 -10.81 -15.49
CA CYS A 118 -8.00 -10.47 -14.49
C CYS A 118 -8.27 -8.95 -14.50
N ALA A 119 -9.42 -8.54 -13.94
CA ALA A 119 -9.74 -7.13 -13.79
C ALA A 119 -8.73 -6.43 -12.87
N ASN A 120 -8.16 -5.32 -13.33
CA ASN A 120 -7.21 -4.52 -12.56
C ASN A 120 -7.95 -3.45 -11.74
N ASN A 121 -7.45 -3.21 -10.53
CA ASN A 121 -7.91 -2.14 -9.66
C ASN A 121 -6.75 -1.73 -8.73
N VAL A 122 -6.30 -0.48 -8.83
CA VAL A 122 -5.35 0.12 -7.89
C VAL A 122 -6.05 1.36 -7.35
N SER A 123 -6.55 1.26 -6.13
CA SER A 123 -7.36 2.32 -5.53
C SER A 123 -7.50 2.16 -4.02
N GLU A 124 -7.93 3.22 -3.38
CA GLU A 124 -8.34 3.30 -1.98
C GLU A 124 -9.76 3.82 -1.88
N PHE A 125 -10.52 3.27 -0.95
CA PHE A 125 -11.84 3.74 -0.57
C PHE A 125 -11.88 3.92 0.95
N ILE A 126 -12.09 5.14 1.43
CA ILE A 126 -12.14 5.48 2.85
C ILE A 126 -13.55 5.87 3.23
N GLN A 127 -14.08 5.23 4.25
CA GLN A 127 -15.42 5.44 4.79
C GLN A 127 -15.37 6.30 6.04
N GLY A 128 -16.32 7.20 6.17
CA GLY A 128 -16.47 8.04 7.35
C GLY A 128 -17.93 8.20 7.78
N THR A 129 -18.14 8.84 8.91
CA THR A 129 -19.46 9.05 9.51
C THR A 129 -20.37 10.00 8.73
N LYS A 130 -19.82 10.82 7.82
CA LYS A 130 -20.55 11.79 7.01
C LYS A 130 -20.48 11.54 5.51
N GLY A 131 -19.65 10.60 5.08
CA GLY A 131 -19.44 10.34 3.66
C GLY A 131 -18.28 9.39 3.41
N SER A 132 -17.78 9.39 2.17
CA SER A 132 -16.68 8.55 1.75
C SER A 132 -15.79 9.26 0.74
N TRP A 133 -14.53 8.81 0.64
CA TRP A 133 -13.59 9.21 -0.40
C TRP A 133 -13.18 8.01 -1.25
N ASP A 134 -13.11 8.21 -2.56
CA ASP A 134 -12.71 7.21 -3.54
C ASP A 134 -11.57 7.76 -4.40
N SER A 135 -10.40 7.15 -4.32
CA SER A 135 -9.22 7.57 -5.09
C SER A 135 -9.36 7.30 -6.59
N SER A 136 -10.18 6.33 -7.00
CA SER A 136 -10.35 6.00 -8.41
C SER A 136 -11.08 7.10 -9.19
N THR A 137 -11.94 7.84 -8.52
CA THR A 137 -12.67 8.99 -9.08
C THR A 137 -12.17 10.34 -8.55
N MET A 138 -11.31 10.30 -7.50
CA MET A 138 -10.86 11.47 -6.76
C MET A 138 -12.01 12.33 -6.22
N GLU A 139 -13.06 11.66 -5.73
CA GLU A 139 -14.30 12.28 -5.26
C GLU A 139 -14.54 12.04 -3.77
N ILE A 140 -15.16 13.02 -3.12
CA ILE A 140 -15.81 12.84 -1.82
C ILE A 140 -17.31 12.88 -2.05
N LYS A 141 -18.01 11.89 -1.49
CA LYS A 141 -19.48 11.79 -1.54
C LYS A 141 -20.05 11.84 -0.13
N ASP A 142 -21.23 12.47 0.01
CA ASP A 142 -22.02 12.40 1.23
C ASP A 142 -22.69 11.02 1.39
N LEU A 143 -23.40 10.81 2.50
CA LEU A 143 -24.12 9.56 2.78
C LEU A 143 -25.29 9.30 1.81
N ALA A 144 -25.77 10.32 1.09
CA ALA A 144 -26.78 10.17 0.06
C ALA A 144 -26.19 9.84 -1.32
N GLY A 145 -24.84 9.80 -1.43
CA GLY A 145 -24.13 9.52 -2.67
C GLY A 145 -23.89 10.74 -3.57
N ASN A 146 -24.22 11.94 -3.11
CA ASN A 146 -23.95 13.15 -3.88
C ASN A 146 -22.44 13.49 -3.80
N VAL A 147 -21.84 13.89 -4.92
CA VAL A 147 -20.48 14.40 -4.95
C VAL A 147 -20.44 15.78 -4.30
N VAL A 148 -19.76 15.90 -3.16
CA VAL A 148 -19.60 17.16 -2.42
C VAL A 148 -18.25 17.82 -2.66
N TRP A 149 -17.27 17.06 -3.14
CA TRP A 149 -15.97 17.56 -3.58
C TRP A 149 -15.35 16.62 -4.62
N LYS A 150 -14.62 17.21 -5.55
CA LYS A 150 -13.81 16.50 -6.54
C LYS A 150 -12.46 17.19 -6.72
N TYR A 151 -11.39 16.42 -6.83
CA TYR A 151 -10.07 16.95 -7.12
C TYR A 151 -10.03 17.62 -8.51
N ASP A 152 -9.49 18.83 -8.55
CA ASP A 152 -9.29 19.59 -9.79
C ASP A 152 -7.81 19.54 -10.22
N SER A 153 -7.49 18.62 -11.13
CA SER A 153 -6.14 18.46 -11.67
C SER A 153 -5.67 19.65 -12.51
N GLU A 154 -6.58 20.42 -13.11
CA GLU A 154 -6.21 21.58 -13.92
C GLU A 154 -5.74 22.74 -13.04
N ALA A 155 -6.32 22.92 -11.85
CA ALA A 155 -5.84 23.91 -10.89
C ALA A 155 -4.41 23.61 -10.45
N GLU A 156 -4.08 22.35 -10.18
CA GLU A 156 -2.73 21.94 -9.80
C GLU A 156 -1.73 22.08 -10.95
N LYS A 157 -2.12 21.68 -12.14
CA LYS A 157 -1.33 21.85 -13.37
C LYS A 157 -1.00 23.32 -13.64
N ASN A 158 -1.93 24.22 -13.37
CA ASN A 158 -1.68 25.66 -13.49
C ASN A 158 -0.65 26.14 -12.47
N THR A 159 -0.63 25.59 -11.27
CA THR A 159 0.29 25.98 -10.20
C THR A 159 1.72 25.47 -10.45
N TYR A 160 1.86 24.19 -10.76
CA TYR A 160 3.18 23.52 -10.86
C TYR A 160 3.64 23.29 -12.30
N LYS A 161 2.82 23.61 -13.31
CA LYS A 161 3.02 23.34 -14.73
C LYS A 161 3.11 21.85 -15.07
N GLN A 162 2.72 21.00 -14.14
CA GLN A 162 2.64 19.57 -14.32
C GLN A 162 1.89 18.87 -13.17
N THR A 163 1.50 17.60 -13.39
CA THR A 163 0.76 16.76 -12.43
C THR A 163 1.42 15.41 -12.18
N ASN A 164 2.61 15.15 -12.73
CA ASN A 164 3.32 13.90 -12.52
C ASN A 164 3.79 13.79 -11.05
N PRO A 165 3.28 12.83 -10.25
CA PRO A 165 3.60 12.72 -8.83
C PRO A 165 5.09 12.51 -8.57
N TYR A 166 5.79 11.77 -9.43
CA TYR A 166 7.24 11.55 -9.30
C TYR A 166 8.08 12.85 -9.46
N VAL A 167 7.55 13.84 -10.14
CA VAL A 167 8.20 15.15 -10.21
C VAL A 167 7.74 16.04 -9.07
N LEU A 168 6.46 15.99 -8.69
CA LEU A 168 5.93 16.78 -7.59
C LEU A 168 6.57 16.43 -6.24
N GLU A 169 6.91 15.16 -5.99
CA GLU A 169 7.65 14.77 -4.79
C GLU A 169 9.03 15.44 -4.74
N HIS A 170 9.77 15.48 -5.86
CA HIS A 170 11.06 16.15 -5.94
C HIS A 170 10.91 17.67 -5.76
N VAL A 171 9.88 18.30 -6.33
CA VAL A 171 9.57 19.72 -6.12
C VAL A 171 9.33 19.98 -4.62
N ASN A 172 8.54 19.14 -3.97
CA ASN A 172 8.29 19.26 -2.53
C ASN A 172 9.59 19.12 -1.72
N TRP A 173 10.38 18.10 -2.00
CA TRP A 173 11.66 17.87 -1.34
C TRP A 173 12.63 19.05 -1.49
N ILE A 174 12.81 19.56 -2.72
CA ILE A 174 13.67 20.71 -3.00
C ILE A 174 13.17 21.98 -2.26
N ASN A 175 11.85 22.20 -2.23
CA ASN A 175 11.27 23.33 -1.50
C ASN A 175 11.50 23.22 0.01
N CYS A 176 11.42 22.02 0.58
CA CYS A 176 11.74 21.78 1.98
C CYS A 176 13.23 22.08 2.29
N ILE A 177 14.14 21.64 1.42
CA ILE A 177 15.57 21.96 1.56
C ILE A 177 15.79 23.48 1.51
N ARG A 178 15.24 24.16 0.51
CA ARG A 178 15.37 25.62 0.34
C ARG A 178 14.73 26.42 1.47
N GLY A 179 13.63 25.92 1.99
CA GLY A 179 12.89 26.54 3.10
C GLY A 179 13.42 26.18 4.48
N ASN A 180 14.46 25.34 4.57
CA ASN A 180 14.99 24.77 5.83
C ASN A 180 13.88 24.14 6.68
N LYS A 181 12.98 23.38 6.02
CA LYS A 181 11.86 22.66 6.65
C LYS A 181 12.07 21.18 6.38
N PRO A 182 12.65 20.41 7.31
CA PRO A 182 12.87 18.98 7.09
C PRO A 182 11.55 18.24 6.89
N ILE A 183 11.57 17.23 6.03
CA ILE A 183 10.50 16.24 5.89
C ILE A 183 10.93 15.02 6.70
N GLU A 184 10.12 14.63 7.67
CA GLU A 184 10.33 13.43 8.48
C GLU A 184 9.16 12.48 8.26
N GLN A 185 9.34 11.49 7.39
CA GLN A 185 8.31 10.50 7.04
C GLN A 185 8.75 9.05 7.36
N ALA A 186 9.95 8.87 7.91
CA ALA A 186 10.50 7.54 8.15
C ALA A 186 9.64 6.70 9.11
N SER A 187 9.11 7.31 10.17
CA SER A 187 8.27 6.62 11.16
C SER A 187 6.93 6.19 10.56
N GLU A 188 6.30 7.05 9.77
CA GLU A 188 5.02 6.77 9.10
C GLU A 188 5.20 5.66 8.06
N THR A 189 6.24 5.76 7.24
CA THR A 189 6.60 4.72 6.26
C THR A 189 6.90 3.37 6.95
N ALA A 190 7.55 3.38 8.11
CA ALA A 190 7.81 2.16 8.87
C ALA A 190 6.51 1.50 9.37
N VAL A 191 5.49 2.29 9.73
CA VAL A 191 4.16 1.77 10.11
C VAL A 191 3.51 1.05 8.93
N ALA A 192 3.48 1.67 7.75
CA ALA A 192 2.90 1.06 6.55
C ALA A 192 3.64 -0.23 6.14
N ASN A 193 4.99 -0.21 6.18
CA ASN A 193 5.79 -1.40 5.91
C ASN A 193 5.51 -2.53 6.90
N MET A 194 5.46 -2.23 8.20
CA MET A 194 5.16 -3.22 9.23
C MET A 194 3.75 -3.80 9.03
N ALA A 195 2.76 -2.98 8.68
CA ALA A 195 1.42 -3.44 8.36
C ALA A 195 1.44 -4.44 7.18
N ALA A 196 2.12 -4.11 6.08
CA ALA A 196 2.27 -5.01 4.95
C ALA A 196 2.95 -6.34 5.33
N ILE A 197 4.01 -6.28 6.15
CA ILE A 197 4.70 -7.47 6.68
C ILE A 197 3.76 -8.30 7.56
N MET A 198 2.99 -7.68 8.47
CA MET A 198 1.99 -8.39 9.28
C MET A 198 0.99 -9.14 8.41
N GLY A 199 0.44 -8.49 7.41
CA GLY A 199 -0.49 -9.11 6.46
C GLY A 199 0.12 -10.28 5.71
N ARG A 200 1.37 -10.13 5.25
CA ARG A 200 2.16 -11.21 4.63
C ARG A 200 2.32 -12.41 5.57
N GLU A 201 2.84 -12.17 6.79
CA GLU A 201 3.10 -13.25 7.75
C GLU A 201 1.82 -13.98 8.15
N SER A 202 0.72 -13.26 8.34
CA SER A 202 -0.57 -13.86 8.61
C SER A 202 -1.02 -14.77 7.47
N ALA A 203 -0.91 -14.31 6.21
CA ALA A 203 -1.30 -15.10 5.04
C ALA A 203 -0.43 -16.35 4.84
N TYR A 204 0.89 -16.26 5.10
CA TYR A 204 1.79 -17.42 4.98
C TYR A 204 1.66 -18.42 6.11
N SER A 205 1.39 -17.97 7.35
CA SER A 205 1.21 -18.85 8.51
C SER A 205 -0.21 -19.42 8.63
N GLY A 206 -1.20 -18.76 8.03
CA GLY A 206 -2.62 -19.08 8.24
C GLY A 206 -3.13 -18.70 9.64
N ALA A 207 -2.42 -17.86 10.37
CA ALA A 207 -2.74 -17.44 11.74
C ALA A 207 -2.85 -15.92 11.87
N GLU A 208 -3.58 -15.46 12.89
CA GLU A 208 -3.59 -14.05 13.27
C GLU A 208 -2.17 -13.60 13.65
N THR A 209 -1.77 -12.44 13.19
CA THR A 209 -0.50 -11.79 13.53
C THR A 209 -0.79 -10.48 14.26
N THR A 210 -0.04 -10.18 15.32
CA THR A 210 -0.18 -8.93 16.06
C THR A 210 1.03 -8.01 15.86
N TRP A 211 0.80 -6.70 16.02
CA TRP A 211 1.87 -5.69 15.96
C TRP A 211 3.01 -6.01 16.92
N ASP A 212 2.67 -6.32 18.19
CA ASP A 212 3.67 -6.60 19.22
C ASP A 212 4.47 -7.88 18.92
N ALA A 213 3.83 -8.93 18.42
CA ALA A 213 4.52 -10.15 18.03
C ALA A 213 5.50 -9.89 16.87
N MET A 214 5.11 -9.06 15.90
CA MET A 214 5.98 -8.73 14.76
C MET A 214 7.15 -7.85 15.16
N THR A 215 6.94 -6.85 16.00
CA THR A 215 8.02 -5.98 16.49
C THR A 215 9.03 -6.73 17.37
N ALA A 216 8.59 -7.77 18.06
CA ALA A 216 9.46 -8.64 18.86
C ALA A 216 10.11 -9.78 18.05
N SER A 217 9.71 -9.97 16.78
CA SER A 217 10.17 -11.09 15.98
C SER A 217 11.63 -10.92 15.51
N ALA A 218 12.34 -12.04 15.43
CA ALA A 218 13.67 -12.15 14.79
C ALA A 218 13.55 -12.70 13.37
N LEU A 219 12.54 -12.25 12.62
CA LEU A 219 12.24 -12.76 11.29
C LEU A 219 13.40 -12.49 10.33
N ASP A 220 13.93 -13.53 9.72
CA ASP A 220 15.02 -13.48 8.76
C ASP A 220 14.70 -14.36 7.54
N TYR A 221 14.62 -13.73 6.37
CA TYR A 221 14.38 -14.39 5.09
C TYR A 221 15.64 -14.59 4.25
N THR A 222 16.81 -14.24 4.79
CA THR A 222 18.08 -14.46 4.08
C THR A 222 18.22 -15.94 3.69
N PRO A 223 18.57 -16.25 2.44
CA PRO A 223 18.83 -17.61 2.02
C PRO A 223 19.94 -18.25 2.87
N LYS A 224 19.72 -19.50 3.28
CA LYS A 224 20.68 -20.29 4.10
C LYS A 224 21.50 -21.21 3.23
#